data_00b6bd20d9204735f0ec5ae992eaf65d
#
_entry.id   00b6bd20d9204735f0ec5ae992eaf65d
#
_cell.length_a   1.000
_cell.length_b   1.000
_cell.length_c   1.000
_cell.angle_alpha   90.00
_cell.angle_beta   90.00
_cell.angle_gamma   90.00
#
_symmetry.space_group_name_H-M   'P 1'
#
loop_
_entity.id
_entity.type
_entity.pdbx_description
1 polymer ?
#
loop_
_entity_poly.entity_id
_entity_poly.type
_entity_poly.pdbx_seq_one_letter_code
_entity_poly.pdbx_strand_id
1 'polypeptide(L)'
;MWLDTHCHLDAPEFLTDLGQIIDNAHAAGVQGILLPAVRANDFVAVKELVHTYKDRIPYLVYTLGIHPLYTDRAKEGDLKTLDQAVTEALDDPHFVGIGEIGLDYFVPDLDPHRQAFFFDAQLDLAQKKNLPVILHVRRSQDIILKALRQRSLSGGIAHAFNGSHQQAEQFIDLGFKLGFGGAATYERALQIRRLLKDLPISAIVTETDSPDIPPSWLKDEPVRRNEPAYLPRIAQVLVEVRDIDAEELARAVIDNAGAALPRWGQLMNYNLVRKVPTE
;
A
#
# COMPACT_ATOMS: atom_id res chain seq x y z
N MET A 1 10.60 13.28 6.58
CA MET A 1 10.29 11.82 6.71
C MET A 1 9.29 11.46 5.63
N TRP A 2 9.58 10.40 4.85
CA TRP A 2 8.68 9.87 3.83
C TRP A 2 8.13 8.52 4.23
N LEU A 3 6.87 8.24 3.87
CA LEU A 3 6.21 6.94 4.03
C LEU A 3 5.86 6.39 2.65
N ASP A 4 6.31 5.18 2.36
CA ASP A 4 5.92 4.39 1.21
C ASP A 4 4.78 3.45 1.61
N THR A 5 3.57 3.80 1.20
CA THR A 5 2.38 3.05 1.65
C THR A 5 2.10 1.78 0.84
N HIS A 6 2.98 1.45 -0.12
CA HIS A 6 2.89 0.20 -0.88
C HIS A 6 4.20 -0.13 -1.59
N CYS A 7 4.89 -1.20 -1.15
CA CYS A 7 6.15 -1.64 -1.73
C CYS A 7 6.37 -3.15 -1.50
N HIS A 8 6.65 -3.90 -2.54
CA HIS A 8 6.89 -5.35 -2.48
C HIS A 8 8.38 -5.66 -2.29
N LEU A 9 8.91 -5.38 -1.09
CA LEU A 9 10.33 -5.67 -0.76
C LEU A 9 10.69 -7.16 -0.81
N ASP A 10 9.69 -8.04 -0.77
CA ASP A 10 9.82 -9.50 -0.90
C ASP A 10 9.88 -9.97 -2.37
N ALA A 11 9.77 -9.04 -3.33
CA ALA A 11 9.79 -9.38 -4.75
C ALA A 11 11.12 -10.03 -5.17
N PRO A 12 11.10 -11.01 -6.08
CA PRO A 12 12.31 -11.69 -6.56
C PRO A 12 13.38 -10.74 -7.11
N GLU A 13 12.97 -9.59 -7.64
CA GLU A 13 13.82 -8.55 -8.21
C GLU A 13 14.77 -7.92 -7.18
N PHE A 14 14.46 -8.04 -5.88
CA PHE A 14 15.26 -7.47 -4.79
C PHE A 14 16.12 -8.51 -4.05
N LEU A 15 15.93 -9.82 -4.29
CA LEU A 15 16.57 -10.88 -3.51
C LEU A 15 18.09 -10.77 -3.44
N THR A 16 18.75 -10.27 -4.50
CA THR A 16 20.22 -10.23 -4.57
C THR A 16 20.82 -9.00 -3.89
N ASP A 17 20.05 -7.93 -3.69
CA ASP A 17 20.54 -6.64 -3.20
C ASP A 17 19.60 -5.96 -2.19
N LEU A 18 18.66 -6.70 -1.60
CA LEU A 18 17.65 -6.18 -0.67
C LEU A 18 18.25 -5.31 0.45
N GLY A 19 19.38 -5.74 1.04
CA GLY A 19 20.07 -4.95 2.07
C GLY A 19 20.47 -3.56 1.58
N GLN A 20 20.96 -3.46 0.33
CA GLN A 20 21.34 -2.20 -0.29
C GLN A 20 20.10 -1.35 -0.63
N ILE A 21 19.00 -1.96 -1.11
CA ILE A 21 17.73 -1.28 -1.37
C ILE A 21 17.20 -0.62 -0.10
N ILE A 22 17.24 -1.32 1.04
CA ILE A 22 16.84 -0.81 2.34
C ILE A 22 17.73 0.36 2.78
N ASP A 23 19.05 0.22 2.64
CA ASP A 23 20.01 1.26 3.01
C ASP A 23 19.83 2.52 2.13
N ASN A 24 19.59 2.34 0.83
CA ASN A 24 19.29 3.43 -0.10
C ASN A 24 17.98 4.16 0.28
N ALA A 25 16.92 3.41 0.61
CA ALA A 25 15.64 3.97 1.05
C ALA A 25 15.81 4.81 2.33
N HIS A 26 16.51 4.25 3.33
CA HIS A 26 16.82 4.96 4.57
C HIS A 26 17.62 6.25 4.31
N ALA A 27 18.70 6.18 3.51
CA ALA A 27 19.53 7.32 3.15
C ALA A 27 18.73 8.40 2.38
N ALA A 28 17.72 8.01 1.60
CA ALA A 28 16.79 8.92 0.91
C ALA A 28 15.73 9.54 1.84
N GLY A 29 15.70 9.17 3.13
CA GLY A 29 14.75 9.69 4.11
C GLY A 29 13.40 8.97 4.16
N VAL A 30 13.30 7.77 3.55
CA VAL A 30 12.14 6.88 3.71
C VAL A 30 12.28 6.17 5.05
N GLN A 31 11.35 6.44 5.95
CA GLN A 31 11.37 5.89 7.31
C GLN A 31 10.21 4.94 7.60
N GLY A 32 9.23 4.86 6.71
CA GLY A 32 8.15 3.89 6.80
C GLY A 32 7.87 3.28 5.44
N ILE A 33 7.67 1.97 5.42
CA ILE A 33 7.29 1.20 4.24
C ILE A 33 6.23 0.19 4.66
N LEU A 34 5.15 0.12 3.88
CA LEU A 34 4.17 -0.94 4.01
C LEU A 34 4.45 -2.02 2.98
N LEU A 35 4.68 -3.23 3.47
CA LEU A 35 4.92 -4.44 2.70
C LEU A 35 3.67 -5.32 2.70
N PRO A 36 2.88 -5.36 1.62
CA PRO A 36 1.72 -6.23 1.53
C PRO A 36 2.10 -7.62 1.03
N ALA A 37 1.69 -8.66 1.74
CA ALA A 37 1.80 -10.02 1.23
C ALA A 37 0.80 -10.25 0.09
N VAL A 38 1.16 -11.13 -0.86
CA VAL A 38 0.35 -11.41 -2.04
C VAL A 38 -0.14 -12.86 -2.13
N ARG A 39 0.43 -13.79 -1.35
CA ARG A 39 0.08 -15.22 -1.33
C ARG A 39 0.21 -15.80 0.08
N ALA A 40 -0.59 -16.80 0.38
CA ALA A 40 -0.54 -17.48 1.68
C ALA A 40 0.86 -18.07 2.02
N ASN A 41 1.59 -18.52 1.02
CA ASN A 41 2.94 -19.06 1.21
C ASN A 41 3.99 -18.00 1.60
N ASP A 42 3.70 -16.72 1.39
CA ASP A 42 4.64 -15.63 1.63
C ASP A 42 4.46 -15.01 3.04
N PHE A 43 3.39 -15.33 3.76
CA PHE A 43 3.03 -14.68 5.03
C PHE A 43 4.15 -14.72 6.08
N VAL A 44 4.81 -15.86 6.24
CA VAL A 44 5.93 -16.00 7.18
C VAL A 44 7.13 -15.17 6.72
N ALA A 45 7.49 -15.26 5.44
CA ALA A 45 8.63 -14.55 4.88
C ALA A 45 8.47 -13.02 4.95
N VAL A 46 7.26 -12.51 4.65
CA VAL A 46 6.93 -11.08 4.77
C VAL A 46 7.09 -10.59 6.20
N LYS A 47 6.55 -11.33 7.18
CA LYS A 47 6.72 -11.00 8.60
C LYS A 47 8.19 -11.01 9.02
N GLU A 48 8.94 -12.05 8.66
CA GLU A 48 10.37 -12.19 8.97
C GLU A 48 11.20 -11.07 8.35
N LEU A 49 10.90 -10.67 7.11
CA LEU A 49 11.55 -9.55 6.44
C LEU A 49 11.35 -8.25 7.22
N VAL A 50 10.12 -7.94 7.62
CA VAL A 50 9.83 -6.74 8.42
C VAL A 50 10.60 -6.76 9.73
N HIS A 51 10.61 -7.87 10.46
CA HIS A 51 11.34 -7.99 11.72
C HIS A 51 12.88 -7.92 11.55
N THR A 52 13.40 -8.34 10.40
CA THR A 52 14.82 -8.26 10.07
C THR A 52 15.28 -6.82 9.84
N TYR A 53 14.44 -6.00 9.20
CA TYR A 53 14.83 -4.66 8.74
C TYR A 53 14.20 -3.49 9.50
N LYS A 54 13.33 -3.73 10.48
CA LYS A 54 12.64 -2.68 11.24
C LYS A 54 13.56 -1.69 11.97
N ASP A 55 14.80 -2.09 12.29
CA ASP A 55 15.77 -1.20 12.93
C ASP A 55 16.43 -0.23 11.92
N ARG A 56 16.40 -0.57 10.61
CA ARG A 56 16.84 0.32 9.53
C ARG A 56 15.73 1.22 9.02
N ILE A 57 14.51 0.69 8.90
CA ILE A 57 13.30 1.43 8.53
C ILE A 57 12.34 1.38 9.73
N PRO A 58 12.34 2.39 10.62
CA PRO A 58 11.68 2.33 11.93
C PRO A 58 10.19 2.07 11.89
N TYR A 59 9.54 2.42 10.78
CA TYR A 59 8.10 2.25 10.58
C TYR A 59 7.81 1.26 9.44
N LEU A 60 8.65 0.23 9.29
CA LEU A 60 8.40 -0.88 8.38
C LEU A 60 7.27 -1.75 8.95
N VAL A 61 6.21 -1.95 8.17
CA VAL A 61 4.99 -2.67 8.56
C VAL A 61 4.53 -3.61 7.45
N TYR A 62 3.62 -4.53 7.79
CA TYR A 62 3.10 -5.47 6.81
C TYR A 62 1.60 -5.68 6.92
N THR A 63 1.03 -6.16 5.82
CA THR A 63 -0.33 -6.70 5.74
C THR A 63 -0.31 -8.11 5.18
N LEU A 64 -1.36 -8.88 5.44
CA LEU A 64 -1.52 -10.25 4.96
C LEU A 64 -2.76 -10.35 4.07
N GLY A 65 -2.59 -10.87 2.86
CA GLY A 65 -3.67 -11.01 1.89
C GLY A 65 -3.32 -11.93 0.73
N ILE A 66 -4.33 -12.26 -0.06
CA ILE A 66 -4.21 -13.04 -1.30
C ILE A 66 -4.63 -12.13 -2.44
N HIS A 67 -3.63 -11.70 -3.21
CA HIS A 67 -3.77 -10.75 -4.30
C HIS A 67 -4.52 -11.34 -5.50
N PRO A 68 -5.34 -10.58 -6.23
CA PRO A 68 -6.14 -11.09 -7.35
C PRO A 68 -5.34 -11.82 -8.44
N LEU A 69 -4.12 -11.43 -8.72
CA LEU A 69 -3.27 -12.11 -9.73
C LEU A 69 -2.85 -13.54 -9.33
N TYR A 70 -3.01 -13.92 -8.06
CA TYR A 70 -2.62 -15.24 -7.55
C TYR A 70 -3.80 -16.12 -7.19
N THR A 71 -5.04 -15.63 -7.32
CA THR A 71 -6.24 -16.40 -6.93
C THR A 71 -6.43 -17.67 -7.73
N ASP A 72 -6.03 -17.72 -9.00
CA ASP A 72 -6.15 -18.92 -9.83
C ASP A 72 -5.28 -20.09 -9.32
N ARG A 73 -4.19 -19.78 -8.63
CA ARG A 73 -3.27 -20.77 -8.04
C ARG A 73 -3.54 -20.99 -6.55
N ALA A 74 -4.27 -20.10 -5.91
CA ALA A 74 -4.64 -20.22 -4.50
C ALA A 74 -5.64 -21.36 -4.29
N LYS A 75 -5.63 -21.97 -3.13
CA LYS A 75 -6.62 -22.98 -2.71
C LYS A 75 -7.61 -22.33 -1.75
N GLU A 76 -8.83 -22.85 -1.66
CA GLU A 76 -9.80 -22.35 -0.66
C GLU A 76 -9.27 -22.48 0.78
N GLY A 77 -8.46 -23.50 1.04
CA GLY A 77 -7.76 -23.67 2.32
C GLY A 77 -6.81 -22.52 2.69
N ASP A 78 -6.34 -21.74 1.70
CA ASP A 78 -5.46 -20.61 1.92
C ASP A 78 -6.19 -19.45 2.65
N LEU A 79 -7.52 -19.37 2.53
CA LEU A 79 -8.33 -18.45 3.32
C LEU A 79 -8.33 -18.81 4.82
N LYS A 80 -8.29 -20.09 5.14
CA LYS A 80 -8.13 -20.56 6.54
C LYS A 80 -6.72 -20.25 7.05
N THR A 81 -5.71 -20.46 6.20
CA THR A 81 -4.33 -20.10 6.53
C THR A 81 -4.22 -18.59 6.78
N LEU A 82 -4.91 -17.76 5.98
CA LEU A 82 -4.95 -16.31 6.19
C LEU A 82 -5.63 -15.95 7.54
N ASP A 83 -6.82 -16.50 7.87
CA ASP A 83 -7.49 -16.21 9.16
C ASP A 83 -6.60 -16.58 10.34
N GLN A 84 -5.90 -17.72 10.27
CA GLN A 84 -4.95 -18.14 11.29
C GLN A 84 -3.76 -17.16 11.39
N ALA A 85 -3.09 -16.87 10.28
CA ALA A 85 -1.94 -15.96 10.25
C ALA A 85 -2.29 -14.55 10.74
N VAL A 86 -3.46 -14.03 10.33
CA VAL A 86 -3.99 -12.74 10.84
C VAL A 86 -4.22 -12.81 12.33
N THR A 87 -4.81 -13.89 12.85
CA THR A 87 -5.06 -14.05 14.30
C THR A 87 -3.77 -14.05 15.11
N GLU A 88 -2.74 -14.76 14.62
CA GLU A 88 -1.41 -14.81 15.25
C GLU A 88 -0.65 -13.47 15.14
N ALA A 89 -0.95 -12.67 14.10
CA ALA A 89 -0.32 -11.36 13.90
C ALA A 89 -0.95 -10.22 14.71
N LEU A 90 -2.12 -10.41 15.35
CA LEU A 90 -2.79 -9.34 16.09
C LEU A 90 -1.95 -8.75 17.24
N ASP A 91 -1.06 -9.53 17.84
CA ASP A 91 -0.16 -9.08 18.91
C ASP A 91 1.14 -8.44 18.37
N ASP A 92 1.37 -8.50 17.05
CA ASP A 92 2.55 -7.90 16.41
C ASP A 92 2.27 -6.42 16.06
N PRO A 93 3.00 -5.45 16.64
CA PRO A 93 2.78 -4.03 16.35
C PRO A 93 3.10 -3.63 14.91
N HIS A 94 3.86 -4.45 14.16
CA HIS A 94 4.18 -4.22 12.76
C HIS A 94 3.12 -4.76 11.79
N PHE A 95 2.17 -5.58 12.27
CA PHE A 95 1.02 -6.01 11.47
C PHE A 95 -0.06 -4.92 11.49
N VAL A 96 -0.49 -4.43 10.32
CA VAL A 96 -1.37 -3.24 10.28
C VAL A 96 -2.71 -3.46 9.58
N GLY A 97 -2.95 -4.59 8.89
CA GLY A 97 -4.22 -4.81 8.21
C GLY A 97 -4.25 -6.02 7.29
N ILE A 98 -5.32 -6.15 6.53
CA ILE A 98 -5.49 -7.19 5.51
C ILE A 98 -5.19 -6.60 4.13
N GLY A 99 -4.34 -7.26 3.38
CA GLY A 99 -3.91 -6.83 2.04
C GLY A 99 -2.57 -7.46 1.63
N GLU A 100 -2.32 -7.46 0.34
CA GLU A 100 -3.06 -6.84 -0.73
C GLU A 100 -4.21 -7.73 -1.19
N ILE A 101 -5.41 -7.16 -1.30
CA ILE A 101 -6.60 -7.84 -1.78
C ILE A 101 -7.30 -6.98 -2.83
N GLY A 102 -8.15 -7.55 -3.65
CA GLY A 102 -8.86 -6.73 -4.63
C GLY A 102 -9.25 -7.49 -5.88
N LEU A 103 -9.44 -6.75 -6.96
CA LEU A 103 -9.85 -7.27 -8.27
C LEU A 103 -9.01 -6.64 -9.39
N ASP A 104 -8.51 -7.47 -10.29
CA ASP A 104 -7.81 -7.06 -11.51
C ASP A 104 -8.54 -7.59 -12.74
N TYR A 105 -9.20 -6.68 -13.47
CA TYR A 105 -9.86 -7.01 -14.74
C TYR A 105 -9.10 -6.48 -15.95
N PHE A 106 -7.83 -6.14 -15.75
CA PHE A 106 -6.93 -5.76 -16.83
C PHE A 106 -6.12 -6.93 -17.37
N VAL A 107 -5.63 -7.81 -16.48
CA VAL A 107 -4.85 -8.97 -16.86
C VAL A 107 -5.79 -10.00 -17.49
N PRO A 108 -5.55 -10.43 -18.74
CA PRO A 108 -6.39 -11.42 -19.41
C PRO A 108 -6.24 -12.80 -18.76
N ASP A 109 -7.21 -13.67 -19.03
CA ASP A 109 -7.21 -15.09 -18.67
C ASP A 109 -7.26 -15.41 -17.16
N LEU A 110 -7.50 -14.42 -16.31
CA LEU A 110 -7.79 -14.63 -14.89
C LEU A 110 -9.30 -14.84 -14.68
N ASP A 111 -9.66 -15.80 -13.82
CA ASP A 111 -11.08 -16.06 -13.50
C ASP A 111 -11.66 -14.96 -12.59
N PRO A 112 -12.60 -14.11 -13.10
CA PRO A 112 -13.18 -13.03 -12.31
C PRO A 112 -14.08 -13.54 -11.18
N HIS A 113 -14.70 -14.73 -11.31
CA HIS A 113 -15.51 -15.32 -10.24
C HIS A 113 -14.63 -15.79 -9.09
N ARG A 114 -13.47 -16.34 -9.42
CA ARG A 114 -12.51 -16.76 -8.43
C ARG A 114 -11.89 -15.56 -7.69
N GLN A 115 -11.52 -14.51 -8.42
CA GLN A 115 -11.09 -13.26 -7.79
C GLN A 115 -12.17 -12.74 -6.83
N ALA A 116 -13.43 -12.65 -7.26
CA ALA A 116 -14.52 -12.17 -6.43
C ALA A 116 -14.72 -13.04 -5.17
N PHE A 117 -14.65 -14.36 -5.29
CA PHE A 117 -14.76 -15.29 -4.17
C PHE A 117 -13.68 -15.02 -3.10
N PHE A 118 -12.40 -14.91 -3.50
CA PHE A 118 -11.31 -14.61 -2.58
C PHE A 118 -11.43 -13.20 -2.00
N PHE A 119 -11.81 -12.24 -2.81
CA PHE A 119 -11.97 -10.84 -2.37
C PHE A 119 -13.06 -10.71 -1.32
N ASP A 120 -14.25 -11.27 -1.56
CA ASP A 120 -15.37 -11.23 -0.63
C ASP A 120 -15.02 -11.90 0.71
N ALA A 121 -14.41 -13.09 0.68
CA ALA A 121 -13.99 -13.81 1.89
C ALA A 121 -12.97 -13.00 2.72
N GLN A 122 -12.06 -12.29 2.07
CA GLN A 122 -11.06 -11.46 2.74
C GLN A 122 -11.66 -10.17 3.30
N LEU A 123 -12.64 -9.56 2.63
CA LEU A 123 -13.41 -8.44 3.19
C LEU A 123 -14.23 -8.87 4.43
N ASP A 124 -14.84 -10.05 4.40
CA ASP A 124 -15.55 -10.60 5.56
C ASP A 124 -14.62 -10.83 6.74
N LEU A 125 -13.40 -11.31 6.48
CA LEU A 125 -12.36 -11.46 7.49
C LEU A 125 -11.94 -10.09 8.07
N ALA A 126 -11.73 -9.10 7.20
CA ALA A 126 -11.38 -7.74 7.63
C ALA A 126 -12.47 -7.14 8.53
N GLN A 127 -13.74 -7.27 8.15
CA GLN A 127 -14.86 -6.85 8.98
C GLN A 127 -14.91 -7.59 10.31
N LYS A 128 -14.79 -8.93 10.30
CA LYS A 128 -14.80 -9.79 11.52
C LYS A 128 -13.69 -9.41 12.51
N LYS A 129 -12.51 -9.04 12.01
CA LYS A 129 -11.34 -8.68 12.82
C LYS A 129 -11.23 -7.17 13.09
N ASN A 130 -12.13 -6.36 12.53
CA ASN A 130 -12.09 -4.90 12.57
C ASN A 130 -10.72 -4.34 12.11
N LEU A 131 -10.26 -4.82 10.97
CA LEU A 131 -8.98 -4.43 10.36
C LEU A 131 -9.20 -3.61 9.09
N PRO A 132 -8.36 -2.60 8.82
CA PRO A 132 -8.35 -1.90 7.55
C PRO A 132 -7.81 -2.80 6.43
N VAL A 133 -8.07 -2.39 5.18
CA VAL A 133 -7.65 -3.17 4.00
C VAL A 133 -6.79 -2.36 3.03
N ILE A 134 -5.82 -3.04 2.40
CA ILE A 134 -5.06 -2.50 1.27
C ILE A 134 -5.62 -3.11 0.00
N LEU A 135 -6.09 -2.24 -0.90
CA LEU A 135 -6.84 -2.63 -2.08
C LEU A 135 -6.04 -2.47 -3.37
N HIS A 136 -5.97 -3.56 -4.13
CA HIS A 136 -5.66 -3.55 -5.55
C HIS A 136 -6.92 -3.25 -6.35
N VAL A 137 -6.88 -2.19 -7.17
CA VAL A 137 -8.05 -1.69 -7.91
C VAL A 137 -7.69 -1.46 -9.36
N ARG A 138 -7.89 -2.45 -10.23
CA ARG A 138 -7.55 -2.33 -11.63
C ARG A 138 -8.68 -2.72 -12.56
N ARG A 139 -9.32 -1.72 -13.21
CA ARG A 139 -10.55 -1.86 -14.02
C ARG A 139 -11.72 -2.49 -13.26
N SER A 140 -11.79 -2.29 -11.95
CA SER A 140 -12.72 -2.97 -11.05
C SER A 140 -13.38 -2.03 -10.02
N GLN A 141 -13.20 -0.72 -10.16
CA GLN A 141 -13.59 0.30 -9.18
C GLN A 141 -15.04 0.15 -8.72
N ASP A 142 -16.00 0.06 -9.65
CA ASP A 142 -17.43 0.01 -9.31
C ASP A 142 -17.83 -1.29 -8.60
N ILE A 143 -17.19 -2.40 -8.95
CA ILE A 143 -17.45 -3.71 -8.33
C ILE A 143 -16.88 -3.73 -6.92
N ILE A 144 -15.66 -3.22 -6.74
CA ILE A 144 -15.05 -3.06 -5.41
C ILE A 144 -15.90 -2.13 -4.54
N LEU A 145 -16.30 -0.95 -5.04
CA LEU A 145 -17.18 -0.03 -4.31
C LEU A 145 -18.50 -0.67 -3.90
N LYS A 146 -19.09 -1.51 -4.78
CA LYS A 146 -20.30 -2.26 -4.45
C LYS A 146 -20.07 -3.24 -3.29
N ALA A 147 -18.97 -3.98 -3.30
CA ALA A 147 -18.62 -4.94 -2.25
C ALA A 147 -18.31 -4.25 -0.92
N LEU A 148 -17.61 -3.11 -0.95
CA LEU A 148 -17.28 -2.31 0.24
C LEU A 148 -18.55 -1.77 0.93
N ARG A 149 -19.53 -1.28 0.17
CA ARG A 149 -20.80 -0.74 0.71
C ARG A 149 -21.67 -1.80 1.40
N GLN A 150 -21.43 -3.07 1.15
CA GLN A 150 -22.17 -4.17 1.79
C GLN A 150 -21.59 -4.53 3.18
N ARG A 151 -20.51 -3.88 3.59
CA ARG A 151 -19.76 -4.20 4.81
C ARG A 151 -19.44 -2.94 5.62
N SER A 152 -19.29 -3.11 6.92
CA SER A 152 -18.77 -2.07 7.81
C SER A 152 -17.27 -2.29 7.99
N LEU A 153 -16.47 -1.64 7.17
CA LEU A 153 -15.01 -1.73 7.21
C LEU A 153 -14.39 -0.49 7.88
N SER A 154 -13.20 -0.65 8.43
CA SER A 154 -12.44 0.45 9.04
C SER A 154 -11.77 1.38 8.02
N GLY A 155 -12.08 1.25 6.72
CA GLY A 155 -11.39 1.96 5.64
C GLY A 155 -10.09 1.26 5.24
N GLY A 156 -9.11 2.03 4.79
CA GLY A 156 -7.82 1.52 4.34
C GLY A 156 -7.16 2.37 3.26
N ILE A 157 -6.41 1.74 2.37
CA ILE A 157 -5.75 2.39 1.23
C ILE A 157 -6.14 1.68 -0.07
N ALA A 158 -6.59 2.44 -1.07
CA ALA A 158 -6.69 1.98 -2.45
C ALA A 158 -5.40 2.41 -3.17
N HIS A 159 -4.46 1.46 -3.34
CA HIS A 159 -3.17 1.76 -3.92
C HIS A 159 -3.24 1.97 -5.43
N ALA A 160 -2.24 2.63 -6.01
CA ALA A 160 -2.10 2.94 -7.45
C ALA A 160 -3.40 3.47 -8.08
N PHE A 161 -4.08 4.37 -7.37
CA PHE A 161 -5.45 4.73 -7.70
C PHE A 161 -5.55 5.41 -9.07
N ASN A 162 -6.39 4.85 -9.93
CA ASN A 162 -6.71 5.37 -11.24
C ASN A 162 -8.20 5.12 -11.55
N GLY A 163 -9.06 6.05 -11.15
CA GLY A 163 -10.51 6.01 -11.38
C GLY A 163 -11.05 7.37 -11.83
N SER A 164 -12.35 7.49 -11.98
CA SER A 164 -13.00 8.80 -12.14
C SER A 164 -12.97 9.59 -10.83
N HIS A 165 -13.19 10.91 -10.91
CA HIS A 165 -13.32 11.75 -9.72
C HIS A 165 -14.44 11.26 -8.80
N GLN A 166 -15.59 10.92 -9.39
CA GLN A 166 -16.72 10.38 -8.63
C GLN A 166 -16.40 9.05 -7.93
N GLN A 167 -15.62 8.16 -8.56
CA GLN A 167 -15.19 6.93 -7.92
C GLN A 167 -14.22 7.24 -6.77
N ALA A 168 -13.27 8.19 -6.95
CA ALA A 168 -12.37 8.63 -5.90
C ALA A 168 -13.13 9.14 -4.67
N GLU A 169 -14.12 10.04 -4.86
CA GLU A 169 -14.97 10.54 -3.77
C GLU A 169 -15.67 9.40 -3.03
N GLN A 170 -16.19 8.40 -3.75
CA GLN A 170 -16.85 7.26 -3.13
C GLN A 170 -15.91 6.38 -2.29
N PHE A 171 -14.64 6.20 -2.71
CA PHE A 171 -13.64 5.54 -1.88
C PHE A 171 -13.31 6.37 -0.63
N ILE A 172 -13.18 7.70 -0.77
CA ILE A 172 -12.93 8.62 0.35
C ILE A 172 -14.08 8.59 1.35
N ASP A 173 -15.33 8.63 0.90
CA ASP A 173 -16.53 8.54 1.74
C ASP A 173 -16.62 7.23 2.53
N LEU A 174 -16.03 6.15 1.99
CA LEU A 174 -15.90 4.85 2.67
C LEU A 174 -14.66 4.76 3.59
N GLY A 175 -13.95 5.87 3.81
CA GLY A 175 -12.80 5.94 4.70
C GLY A 175 -11.47 5.54 4.09
N PHE A 176 -11.38 5.42 2.76
CA PHE A 176 -10.13 5.05 2.08
C PHE A 176 -9.26 6.27 1.75
N LYS A 177 -7.95 6.07 1.85
CA LYS A 177 -6.95 6.94 1.23
C LYS A 177 -6.54 6.37 -0.12
N LEU A 178 -6.09 7.26 -1.00
CA LEU A 178 -5.77 6.93 -2.38
C LEU A 178 -4.26 7.07 -2.60
N GLY A 179 -3.64 6.00 -3.09
CA GLY A 179 -2.22 5.93 -3.34
C GLY A 179 -1.83 6.58 -4.67
N PHE A 180 -0.80 7.42 -4.63
CA PHE A 180 -0.20 8.07 -5.79
C PHE A 180 1.31 7.86 -5.78
N GLY A 181 1.83 7.37 -6.90
CA GLY A 181 3.23 6.99 -7.03
C GLY A 181 3.82 7.26 -8.42
N GLY A 182 4.67 6.36 -8.89
CA GLY A 182 5.42 6.46 -10.14
C GLY A 182 4.58 6.82 -11.37
N ALA A 183 3.34 6.32 -11.45
CA ALA A 183 2.43 6.63 -12.57
C ALA A 183 2.13 8.13 -12.72
N ALA A 184 2.07 8.90 -11.63
CA ALA A 184 1.81 10.34 -11.65
C ALA A 184 2.98 11.16 -12.23
N THR A 185 4.18 10.58 -12.31
CA THR A 185 5.37 11.25 -12.87
C THR A 185 5.33 11.39 -14.39
N TYR A 186 4.45 10.63 -15.06
CA TYR A 186 4.28 10.76 -16.52
C TYR A 186 3.35 11.93 -16.84
N GLU A 187 3.81 12.89 -17.65
CA GLU A 187 3.00 14.05 -18.05
C GLU A 187 1.72 13.64 -18.78
N ARG A 188 1.76 12.53 -19.53
CA ARG A 188 0.62 11.97 -20.25
C ARG A 188 -0.43 11.29 -19.34
N ALA A 189 -0.15 11.07 -18.08
CA ALA A 189 -1.08 10.47 -17.10
C ALA A 189 -2.12 11.51 -16.62
N LEU A 190 -2.82 12.15 -17.56
CA LEU A 190 -3.69 13.30 -17.31
C LEU A 190 -4.75 13.03 -16.27
N GLN A 191 -5.35 11.83 -16.26
CA GLN A 191 -6.38 11.45 -15.31
C GLN A 191 -5.83 11.38 -13.88
N ILE A 192 -4.72 10.66 -13.68
CA ILE A 192 -4.06 10.52 -12.37
C ILE A 192 -3.63 11.89 -11.85
N ARG A 193 -3.01 12.71 -12.69
CA ARG A 193 -2.54 14.06 -12.33
C ARG A 193 -3.70 15.01 -12.00
N ARG A 194 -4.84 14.88 -12.68
CA ARG A 194 -6.06 15.66 -12.35
C ARG A 194 -6.60 15.24 -10.99
N LEU A 195 -6.75 13.93 -10.73
CA LEU A 195 -7.18 13.44 -9.42
C LEU A 195 -6.25 13.92 -8.31
N LEU A 196 -4.94 13.76 -8.52
CA LEU A 196 -3.93 14.23 -7.57
C LEU A 196 -4.07 15.72 -7.26
N LYS A 197 -4.39 16.56 -8.25
CA LYS A 197 -4.57 18.00 -8.09
C LYS A 197 -5.86 18.36 -7.38
N ASP A 198 -6.97 17.72 -7.74
CA ASP A 198 -8.32 18.18 -7.38
C ASP A 198 -8.83 17.57 -6.07
N LEU A 199 -8.33 16.37 -5.68
CA LEU A 199 -8.76 15.69 -4.46
C LEU A 199 -8.21 16.38 -3.20
N PRO A 200 -8.92 16.30 -2.06
CA PRO A 200 -8.43 16.84 -0.79
C PRO A 200 -7.12 16.17 -0.38
N ILE A 201 -6.16 16.97 0.13
CA ILE A 201 -4.86 16.44 0.57
C ILE A 201 -5.00 15.37 1.67
N SER A 202 -6.06 15.47 2.47
CA SER A 202 -6.41 14.50 3.51
C SER A 202 -6.78 13.11 2.97
N ALA A 203 -6.91 12.95 1.65
CA ALA A 203 -7.18 11.67 1.01
C ALA A 203 -5.95 11.05 0.32
N ILE A 204 -4.82 11.75 0.26
CA ILE A 204 -3.64 11.37 -0.53
C ILE A 204 -2.62 10.63 0.33
N VAL A 205 -2.10 9.51 -0.16
CA VAL A 205 -0.89 8.86 0.35
C VAL A 205 0.10 8.64 -0.79
N THR A 206 1.39 8.53 -0.43
CA THR A 206 2.48 8.33 -1.38
C THR A 206 2.97 6.89 -1.36
N GLU A 207 3.33 6.36 -2.52
CA GLU A 207 3.80 5.00 -2.67
C GLU A 207 4.77 4.87 -3.84
N THR A 208 5.49 3.75 -3.90
CA THR A 208 6.28 3.39 -5.07
C THR A 208 5.66 2.28 -5.88
N ASP A 209 5.04 1.31 -5.23
CA ASP A 209 4.67 -0.01 -5.78
C ASP A 209 5.90 -0.77 -6.33
N SER A 210 7.06 -0.51 -5.70
CA SER A 210 8.32 -1.14 -6.11
C SER A 210 8.27 -2.67 -5.97
N PRO A 211 8.82 -3.43 -6.95
CA PRO A 211 9.64 -3.01 -8.09
C PRO A 211 8.84 -2.55 -9.31
N ASP A 212 7.50 -2.58 -9.26
CA ASP A 212 6.59 -2.23 -10.33
C ASP A 212 6.38 -0.71 -10.45
N ILE A 213 5.55 -0.29 -11.38
CA ILE A 213 5.18 1.10 -11.69
C ILE A 213 6.38 2.08 -11.70
N PRO A 214 7.41 1.83 -12.55
CA PRO A 214 8.59 2.67 -12.60
C PRO A 214 8.23 4.11 -12.95
N PRO A 215 8.83 5.11 -12.27
CA PRO A 215 8.63 6.51 -12.59
C PRO A 215 9.19 6.87 -13.97
N SER A 216 8.75 8.01 -14.52
CA SER A 216 9.00 8.41 -15.91
C SER A 216 10.48 8.50 -16.30
N TRP A 217 11.37 8.83 -15.37
CA TRP A 217 12.81 8.91 -15.63
C TRP A 217 13.50 7.55 -15.77
N LEU A 218 12.83 6.44 -15.43
CA LEU A 218 13.32 5.08 -15.67
C LEU A 218 12.83 4.52 -17.00
N LYS A 219 12.02 5.26 -17.76
CA LYS A 219 11.38 4.76 -18.99
C LYS A 219 12.37 4.24 -20.03
N ASP A 220 13.49 4.94 -20.18
CA ASP A 220 14.50 4.65 -21.19
C ASP A 220 15.76 3.97 -20.62
N GLU A 221 15.75 3.64 -19.33
CA GLU A 221 16.83 2.94 -18.66
C GLU A 221 16.82 1.44 -19.01
N PRO A 222 18.00 0.79 -19.11
CA PRO A 222 18.10 -0.65 -19.35
C PRO A 222 17.41 -1.50 -18.29
N VAL A 223 17.46 -1.05 -17.03
CA VAL A 223 16.79 -1.66 -15.89
C VAL A 223 15.72 -0.68 -15.40
N ARG A 224 14.47 -1.10 -15.51
CA ARG A 224 13.31 -0.27 -15.13
C ARG A 224 12.79 -0.60 -13.74
N ARG A 225 13.58 -1.25 -12.91
CA ARG A 225 13.20 -1.61 -11.55
C ARG A 225 12.96 -0.35 -10.73
N ASN A 226 11.74 -0.18 -10.24
CA ASN A 226 11.43 0.86 -9.26
C ASN A 226 12.03 0.49 -7.89
N GLU A 227 12.29 1.48 -7.05
CA GLU A 227 12.88 1.29 -5.72
C GLU A 227 12.27 2.29 -4.73
N PRO A 228 12.12 1.91 -3.43
CA PRO A 228 11.57 2.83 -2.42
C PRO A 228 12.44 4.09 -2.23
N ALA A 229 13.73 4.04 -2.57
CA ALA A 229 14.61 5.20 -2.56
C ALA A 229 14.20 6.31 -3.54
N TYR A 230 13.36 6.00 -4.54
CA TYR A 230 12.83 7.00 -5.48
C TYR A 230 11.61 7.76 -4.95
N LEU A 231 11.03 7.33 -3.83
CA LEU A 231 9.84 7.96 -3.26
C LEU A 231 9.97 9.47 -3.07
N PRO A 232 11.07 10.02 -2.51
CA PRO A 232 11.18 11.48 -2.35
C PRO A 232 11.17 12.22 -3.68
N ARG A 233 11.76 11.66 -4.74
CA ARG A 233 11.73 12.25 -6.08
C ARG A 233 10.35 12.11 -6.73
N ILE A 234 9.64 11.02 -6.50
CA ILE A 234 8.23 10.86 -6.88
C ILE A 234 7.42 11.94 -6.18
N ALA A 235 7.55 12.07 -4.85
CA ALA A 235 6.84 13.06 -4.04
C ALA A 235 7.09 14.49 -4.53
N GLN A 236 8.29 14.82 -4.99
CA GLN A 236 8.57 16.13 -5.58
C GLN A 236 7.68 16.42 -6.80
N VAL A 237 7.43 15.45 -7.66
CA VAL A 237 6.47 15.61 -8.78
C VAL A 237 5.04 15.78 -8.28
N LEU A 238 4.65 15.06 -7.21
CA LEU A 238 3.31 15.23 -6.62
C LEU A 238 3.12 16.64 -6.04
N VAL A 239 4.14 17.17 -5.37
CA VAL A 239 4.21 18.55 -4.84
C VAL A 239 4.03 19.55 -5.98
N GLU A 240 4.76 19.42 -7.09
CA GLU A 240 4.65 20.30 -8.25
C GLU A 240 3.25 20.26 -8.89
N VAL A 241 2.65 19.08 -9.02
CA VAL A 241 1.29 18.93 -9.58
C VAL A 241 0.24 19.60 -8.69
N ARG A 242 0.41 19.53 -7.36
CA ARG A 242 -0.53 20.08 -6.40
C ARG A 242 -0.28 21.56 -6.08
N ASP A 243 0.89 22.10 -6.42
CA ASP A 243 1.32 23.45 -6.05
C ASP A 243 1.31 23.67 -4.51
N ILE A 244 1.94 22.75 -3.79
CA ILE A 244 2.11 22.78 -2.31
C ILE A 244 3.58 22.60 -1.97
N ASP A 245 3.97 22.74 -0.70
CA ASP A 245 5.33 22.43 -0.30
C ASP A 245 5.53 20.93 0.11
N ALA A 246 6.78 20.48 0.09
CA ALA A 246 7.12 19.09 0.37
C ALA A 246 6.87 18.71 1.85
N GLU A 247 6.95 19.65 2.78
CA GLU A 247 6.66 19.40 4.19
C GLU A 247 5.17 19.23 4.42
N GLU A 248 4.33 20.01 3.72
CA GLU A 248 2.89 19.88 3.75
C GLU A 248 2.46 18.48 3.27
N LEU A 249 2.98 18.04 2.10
CA LEU A 249 2.69 16.70 1.60
C LEU A 249 3.16 15.62 2.58
N ALA A 250 4.39 15.72 3.08
CA ALA A 250 4.95 14.71 3.98
C ALA A 250 4.14 14.60 5.29
N ARG A 251 3.71 15.72 5.88
CA ARG A 251 2.83 15.73 7.06
C ARG A 251 1.48 15.09 6.75
N ALA A 252 0.85 15.52 5.66
CA ALA A 252 -0.44 14.97 5.27
C ALA A 252 -0.39 13.45 5.04
N VAL A 253 0.67 12.95 4.41
CA VAL A 253 0.85 11.50 4.19
C VAL A 253 0.97 10.73 5.50
N ILE A 254 1.72 11.25 6.48
CA ILE A 254 1.85 10.64 7.81
C ILE A 254 0.50 10.55 8.50
N ASP A 255 -0.24 11.66 8.54
CA ASP A 255 -1.56 11.74 9.16
C ASP A 255 -2.56 10.82 8.44
N ASN A 256 -2.55 10.82 7.12
CA ASN A 256 -3.44 10.01 6.29
C ASN A 256 -3.14 8.51 6.43
N ALA A 257 -1.87 8.10 6.40
CA ALA A 257 -1.47 6.72 6.60
C ALA A 257 -1.86 6.24 8.01
N GLY A 258 -1.63 7.06 9.04
CA GLY A 258 -2.04 6.76 10.41
C GLY A 258 -3.56 6.67 10.58
N ALA A 259 -4.34 7.51 9.88
CA ALA A 259 -5.79 7.45 9.89
C ALA A 259 -6.34 6.23 9.15
N ALA A 260 -5.76 5.88 7.98
CA ALA A 260 -6.14 4.70 7.21
C ALA A 260 -5.76 3.39 7.92
N LEU A 261 -4.61 3.38 8.59
CA LEU A 261 -4.00 2.22 9.24
C LEU A 261 -3.69 2.56 10.70
N PRO A 262 -4.69 2.53 11.62
CA PRO A 262 -4.52 3.00 12.99
C PRO A 262 -3.37 2.33 13.76
N ARG A 263 -3.09 1.07 13.49
CA ARG A 263 -1.95 0.34 14.09
C ARG A 263 -0.60 0.91 13.64
N TRP A 264 -0.49 1.34 12.37
CA TRP A 264 0.69 2.06 11.89
C TRP A 264 0.83 3.42 12.57
N GLY A 265 -0.28 4.17 12.68
CA GLY A 265 -0.33 5.43 13.43
C GLY A 265 0.13 5.28 14.89
N GLN A 266 -0.31 4.22 15.58
CA GLN A 266 0.13 3.91 16.95
C GLN A 266 1.64 3.62 17.03
N LEU A 267 2.19 2.83 16.09
CA LEU A 267 3.62 2.54 16.01
C LEU A 267 4.45 3.83 15.81
N MET A 268 4.01 4.72 14.91
CA MET A 268 4.66 6.02 14.68
C MET A 268 4.64 6.90 15.93
N ASN A 269 3.51 7.05 16.60
CA ASN A 269 3.36 7.85 17.81
C ASN A 269 4.18 7.30 18.98
N TYR A 270 4.20 5.98 19.17
CA TYR A 270 4.99 5.33 20.23
C TYR A 270 6.49 5.61 20.09
N ASN A 271 7.01 5.57 18.87
CA ASN A 271 8.42 5.81 18.60
C ASN A 271 8.81 7.31 18.70
N LEU A 272 7.88 8.23 18.38
CA LEU A 272 8.10 9.66 18.56
C LEU A 272 8.22 10.04 20.05
N VAL A 273 7.38 9.48 20.90
CA VAL A 273 7.42 9.74 22.37
C VAL A 273 8.73 9.22 23.00
N ARG A 274 9.29 8.10 22.52
CA ARG A 274 10.55 7.55 23.03
C ARG A 274 11.79 8.32 22.60
N LYS A 275 11.72 9.11 21.52
CA LYS A 275 12.85 9.93 21.03
C LYS A 275 12.96 11.29 21.72
N VAL A 276 12.00 11.69 22.56
CA VAL A 276 12.13 12.89 23.41
C VAL A 276 13.00 12.50 24.61
N PRO A 277 14.24 13.03 24.74
CA PRO A 277 15.05 12.82 25.93
C PRO A 277 14.26 13.37 27.14
N THR A 278 14.08 12.57 28.16
CA THR A 278 13.70 13.08 29.50
C THR A 278 14.90 13.87 29.99
N GLU A 279 14.79 15.21 29.95
CA GLU A 279 15.75 16.10 30.63
C GLU A 279 15.80 15.86 32.13
#